data_faaa805d7f4170f690d355a22a79983d
#
_entry.id   faaa805d7f4170f690d355a22a79983d
#
_cell.length_a   1.000
_cell.length_b   1.000
_cell.length_c   1.000
_cell.angle_alpha   90.00
_cell.angle_beta   90.00
_cell.angle_gamma   90.00
#
_symmetry.space_group_name_H-M   'P 1'
#
loop_
_entity.id
_entity.type
_entity.pdbx_description
1 polymer ?
#
loop_
_entity_poly.entity_id
_entity_poly.type
_entity_poly.pdbx_seq_one_letter_code
_entity_poly.pdbx_strand_id
1 'polypeptide(L)'
;VLMYFTMGHMVGLPAPHWYHGVKNALVAALLQFFLTLPVVYLNRVYYSRGLKALWHRAPNMDSLIAVGSLAALGYGVAALFRMAYGMGHEDWDLVQSYSENLYFESAAMILTLITLGKFLETRAKGKTGDAIRSLMDLSPKTASVRRNGEIVEIPVEQVAVGDVVIVRSGSGIPVDGTVLEGRASVDQSALTGESVPVEKSVGDKVAAATVNTEGYLEFRADKVGEDTTLAQVIRMVEDAGGSKAPIARLADKIAGVFVPVVMSIAAVTFIVWMIAGYGLEFSLNRAISVLVISCPCALGLATPVAIMVGTGRGAK
;
A
#
# COMPACT_ATOMS: atom_id res chain seq x y z
N VAL A 1 -20.83 -9.49 4.56
CA VAL A 1 -22.29 -9.44 4.35
C VAL A 1 -22.66 -10.23 3.09
N LEU A 2 -22.10 -9.89 1.91
CA LEU A 2 -22.43 -10.52 0.63
C LEU A 2 -22.16 -12.04 0.69
N MET A 3 -20.99 -12.46 1.16
CA MET A 3 -20.60 -13.86 1.34
C MET A 3 -21.47 -14.61 2.35
N TYR A 4 -22.04 -13.91 3.34
CA TYR A 4 -23.01 -14.50 4.26
C TYR A 4 -24.31 -14.91 3.55
N PHE A 5 -24.81 -14.06 2.66
CA PHE A 5 -26.03 -14.36 1.91
C PHE A 5 -25.84 -15.44 0.85
N THR A 6 -24.66 -15.51 0.21
CA THR A 6 -24.41 -16.49 -0.88
C THR A 6 -23.98 -17.86 -0.36
N MET A 7 -23.06 -17.91 0.60
CA MET A 7 -22.45 -19.16 1.08
C MET A 7 -22.85 -19.53 2.52
N GLY A 8 -23.59 -18.68 3.22
CA GLY A 8 -23.92 -18.92 4.64
C GLY A 8 -24.68 -20.22 4.88
N HIS A 9 -25.55 -20.64 3.95
CA HIS A 9 -26.28 -21.89 4.04
C HIS A 9 -25.37 -23.13 3.94
N MET A 10 -24.25 -23.06 3.23
CA MET A 10 -23.27 -24.16 3.13
C MET A 10 -22.52 -24.38 4.45
N VAL A 11 -22.42 -23.34 5.29
CA VAL A 11 -21.75 -23.36 6.60
C VAL A 11 -22.76 -23.55 7.74
N GLY A 12 -24.04 -23.75 7.44
CA GLY A 12 -25.09 -23.95 8.43
C GLY A 12 -25.55 -22.68 9.15
N LEU A 13 -25.26 -21.50 8.62
CA LEU A 13 -25.73 -20.23 9.18
C LEU A 13 -27.22 -20.00 8.81
N PRO A 14 -28.04 -19.45 9.74
CA PRO A 14 -29.43 -19.19 9.46
C PRO A 14 -29.57 -18.11 8.38
N ALA A 15 -30.11 -18.50 7.22
CA ALA A 15 -30.36 -17.52 6.15
C ALA A 15 -31.89 -17.19 6.12
N PRO A 16 -32.25 -15.94 5.84
CA PRO A 16 -33.64 -15.53 5.80
C PRO A 16 -34.45 -16.28 4.72
N HIS A 17 -35.64 -16.75 5.04
CA HIS A 17 -36.50 -17.51 4.11
C HIS A 17 -36.80 -16.73 2.81
N TRP A 18 -36.86 -15.42 2.86
CA TRP A 18 -37.15 -14.57 1.68
C TRP A 18 -35.97 -14.49 0.67
N TYR A 19 -34.81 -14.98 1.05
CA TYR A 19 -33.61 -14.97 0.18
C TYR A 19 -33.49 -16.26 -0.64
N HIS A 20 -34.07 -17.36 -0.20
CA HIS A 20 -33.95 -18.68 -0.83
C HIS A 20 -35.11 -19.02 -1.75
N GLY A 21 -34.83 -19.84 -2.75
CA GLY A 21 -35.79 -20.38 -3.72
C GLY A 21 -35.81 -19.62 -5.03
N VAL A 22 -36.14 -20.29 -6.12
CA VAL A 22 -36.12 -19.77 -7.50
C VAL A 22 -37.00 -18.53 -7.65
N LYS A 23 -38.10 -18.45 -6.93
CA LYS A 23 -39.03 -17.30 -6.95
C LYS A 23 -38.42 -16.03 -6.37
N ASN A 24 -37.45 -16.18 -5.46
CA ASN A 24 -36.76 -15.05 -4.83
C ASN A 24 -35.37 -14.78 -5.45
N ALA A 25 -34.99 -15.56 -6.45
CA ALA A 25 -33.67 -15.51 -7.05
C ALA A 25 -33.31 -14.10 -7.61
N LEU A 26 -34.28 -13.42 -8.21
CA LEU A 26 -34.09 -12.07 -8.71
C LEU A 26 -33.84 -11.06 -7.58
N VAL A 27 -34.57 -11.17 -6.46
CA VAL A 27 -34.40 -10.30 -5.29
C VAL A 27 -33.01 -10.52 -4.68
N ALA A 28 -32.59 -11.79 -4.59
CA ALA A 28 -31.25 -12.15 -4.11
C ALA A 28 -30.16 -11.59 -5.03
N ALA A 29 -30.31 -11.68 -6.34
CA ALA A 29 -29.38 -11.14 -7.33
C ALA A 29 -29.30 -9.61 -7.30
N LEU A 30 -30.44 -8.92 -7.17
CA LEU A 30 -30.49 -7.47 -7.01
C LEU A 30 -29.80 -7.02 -5.71
N LEU A 31 -30.03 -7.72 -4.60
CA LEU A 31 -29.34 -7.43 -3.34
C LEU A 31 -27.82 -7.56 -3.49
N GLN A 32 -27.34 -8.63 -4.14
CA GLN A 32 -25.93 -8.81 -4.44
C GLN A 32 -25.38 -7.66 -5.30
N PHE A 33 -26.11 -7.28 -6.34
CA PHE A 33 -25.74 -6.16 -7.20
C PHE A 33 -25.61 -4.86 -6.41
N PHE A 34 -26.63 -4.46 -5.65
CA PHE A 34 -26.60 -3.23 -4.86
C PHE A 34 -25.51 -3.23 -3.78
N LEU A 35 -25.22 -4.38 -3.16
CA LEU A 35 -24.12 -4.50 -2.20
C LEU A 35 -22.74 -4.42 -2.88
N THR A 36 -22.64 -4.79 -4.15
CA THR A 36 -21.39 -4.72 -4.91
C THR A 36 -21.07 -3.30 -5.39
N LEU A 37 -22.08 -2.47 -5.68
CA LEU A 37 -21.90 -1.11 -6.18
C LEU A 37 -20.98 -0.23 -5.32
N PRO A 38 -21.15 -0.14 -3.97
CA PRO A 38 -20.25 0.64 -3.13
C PRO A 38 -18.80 0.14 -3.21
N VAL A 39 -18.59 -1.17 -3.29
CA VAL A 39 -17.26 -1.77 -3.41
C VAL A 39 -16.61 -1.36 -4.73
N VAL A 40 -17.35 -1.41 -5.83
CA VAL A 40 -16.91 -0.97 -7.16
C VAL A 40 -16.57 0.51 -7.16
N TYR A 41 -17.42 1.34 -6.59
CA TYR A 41 -17.23 2.79 -6.53
C TYR A 41 -15.98 3.18 -5.76
N LEU A 42 -15.75 2.59 -4.59
CA LEU A 42 -14.55 2.83 -3.78
C LEU A 42 -13.27 2.39 -4.51
N ASN A 43 -13.38 1.36 -5.32
CA ASN A 43 -12.26 0.74 -6.04
C ASN A 43 -12.11 1.23 -7.49
N ARG A 44 -12.79 2.31 -7.88
CA ARG A 44 -12.77 2.86 -9.26
C ARG A 44 -11.37 3.13 -9.82
N VAL A 45 -10.38 3.35 -8.95
CA VAL A 45 -9.00 3.61 -9.34
C VAL A 45 -8.37 2.41 -10.05
N TYR A 46 -8.72 1.18 -9.67
CA TYR A 46 -8.22 -0.04 -10.34
C TYR A 46 -8.74 -0.13 -11.78
N TYR A 47 -9.98 0.26 -12.02
CA TYR A 47 -10.54 0.31 -13.38
C TYR A 47 -9.81 1.33 -14.26
N SER A 48 -9.63 2.54 -13.77
CA SER A 48 -8.92 3.60 -14.50
C SER A 48 -7.49 3.19 -14.83
N ARG A 49 -6.73 2.67 -13.84
CA ARG A 49 -5.33 2.26 -14.02
C ARG A 49 -5.20 1.01 -14.86
N GLY A 50 -6.03 0.00 -14.60
CA GLY A 50 -6.00 -1.27 -15.30
C GLY A 50 -6.34 -1.15 -16.77
N LEU A 51 -7.41 -0.43 -17.12
CA LEU A 51 -7.79 -0.19 -18.51
C LEU A 51 -6.76 0.69 -19.26
N LYS A 52 -6.19 1.70 -18.57
CA LYS A 52 -5.12 2.52 -19.15
C LYS A 52 -3.86 1.71 -19.44
N ALA A 53 -3.46 0.82 -18.52
CA ALA A 53 -2.32 -0.08 -18.72
C ALA A 53 -2.56 -1.04 -19.90
N LEU A 54 -3.77 -1.56 -20.03
CA LEU A 54 -4.16 -2.42 -21.16
C LEU A 54 -4.10 -1.65 -22.48
N TRP A 55 -4.58 -0.41 -22.52
CA TRP A 55 -4.52 0.45 -23.70
C TRP A 55 -3.08 0.72 -24.15
N HIS A 56 -2.16 0.88 -23.18
CA HIS A 56 -0.73 1.11 -23.45
C HIS A 56 0.05 -0.19 -23.73
N ARG A 57 -0.65 -1.33 -23.91
CA ARG A 57 -0.04 -2.66 -24.15
C ARG A 57 0.96 -3.09 -23.06
N ALA A 58 0.76 -2.59 -21.85
CA ALA A 58 1.55 -2.95 -20.65
C ALA A 58 0.61 -3.51 -19.57
N PRO A 59 -0.09 -4.64 -19.84
CA PRO A 59 -1.03 -5.21 -18.89
C PRO A 59 -0.34 -5.58 -17.58
N ASN A 60 -0.99 -5.27 -16.49
CA ASN A 60 -0.54 -5.52 -15.13
C ASN A 60 -1.66 -6.16 -14.30
N MET A 61 -1.41 -6.38 -13.02
CA MET A 61 -2.39 -6.97 -12.11
C MET A 61 -3.70 -6.15 -12.06
N ASP A 62 -3.62 -4.82 -12.09
CA ASP A 62 -4.81 -3.94 -12.13
C ASP A 62 -5.63 -4.17 -13.41
N SER A 63 -4.99 -4.51 -14.54
CA SER A 63 -5.66 -4.84 -15.81
C SER A 63 -6.50 -6.10 -15.70
N LEU A 64 -5.97 -7.16 -15.09
CA LEU A 64 -6.70 -8.41 -14.88
C LEU A 64 -7.91 -8.21 -13.96
N ILE A 65 -7.72 -7.44 -12.86
CA ILE A 65 -8.77 -7.08 -11.93
C ILE A 65 -9.87 -6.30 -12.65
N ALA A 66 -9.50 -5.28 -13.43
CA ALA A 66 -10.46 -4.44 -14.14
C ALA A 66 -11.26 -5.26 -15.16
N VAL A 67 -10.61 -6.06 -15.99
CA VAL A 67 -11.28 -6.87 -17.02
C VAL A 67 -12.14 -7.96 -16.39
N GLY A 68 -11.60 -8.70 -15.42
CA GLY A 68 -12.32 -9.80 -14.78
C GLY A 68 -13.55 -9.32 -14.01
N SER A 69 -13.41 -8.24 -13.21
CA SER A 69 -14.54 -7.69 -12.45
C SER A 69 -15.57 -6.97 -13.35
N LEU A 70 -15.15 -6.28 -14.42
CA LEU A 70 -16.08 -5.70 -15.38
C LEU A 70 -16.85 -6.76 -16.16
N ALA A 71 -16.18 -7.84 -16.57
CA ALA A 71 -16.83 -8.96 -17.24
C ALA A 71 -17.84 -9.64 -16.30
N ALA A 72 -17.48 -9.86 -15.04
CA ALA A 72 -18.36 -10.43 -14.01
C ALA A 72 -19.58 -9.53 -13.75
N LEU A 73 -19.38 -8.22 -13.62
CA LEU A 73 -20.45 -7.24 -13.43
C LEU A 73 -21.35 -7.16 -14.66
N GLY A 74 -20.77 -7.08 -15.86
CA GLY A 74 -21.53 -7.01 -17.12
C GLY A 74 -22.37 -8.25 -17.34
N TYR A 75 -21.82 -9.44 -17.10
CA TYR A 75 -22.56 -10.70 -17.15
C TYR A 75 -23.66 -10.72 -16.10
N GLY A 76 -23.37 -10.31 -14.85
CA GLY A 76 -24.35 -10.26 -13.77
C GLY A 76 -25.52 -9.33 -14.10
N VAL A 77 -25.27 -8.16 -14.70
CA VAL A 77 -26.35 -7.25 -15.16
C VAL A 77 -27.16 -7.90 -16.26
N ALA A 78 -26.52 -8.53 -17.26
CA ALA A 78 -27.24 -9.27 -18.30
C ALA A 78 -28.11 -10.40 -17.70
N ALA A 79 -27.56 -11.13 -16.72
CA ALA A 79 -28.28 -12.18 -15.99
C ALA A 79 -29.53 -11.64 -15.28
N LEU A 80 -29.47 -10.43 -14.64
CA LEU A 80 -30.64 -9.79 -14.03
C LEU A 80 -31.76 -9.57 -15.03
N PHE A 81 -31.45 -9.07 -16.24
CA PHE A 81 -32.46 -8.88 -17.30
C PHE A 81 -33.05 -10.22 -17.78
N ARG A 82 -32.21 -11.24 -17.93
CA ARG A 82 -32.68 -12.58 -18.34
C ARG A 82 -33.53 -13.24 -17.28
N MET A 83 -33.18 -13.11 -16.00
CA MET A 83 -34.00 -13.61 -14.89
C MET A 83 -35.35 -12.89 -14.83
N ALA A 84 -35.36 -11.54 -14.99
CA ALA A 84 -36.61 -10.78 -15.04
C ALA A 84 -37.49 -11.21 -16.22
N TYR A 85 -36.91 -11.49 -17.39
CA TYR A 85 -37.64 -12.02 -18.53
C TYR A 85 -38.22 -13.43 -18.26
N GLY A 86 -37.41 -14.34 -17.69
CA GLY A 86 -37.82 -15.69 -17.33
C GLY A 86 -38.98 -15.68 -16.33
N MET A 87 -38.93 -14.82 -15.32
CA MET A 87 -40.03 -14.64 -14.36
C MET A 87 -41.33 -14.14 -15.02
N GLY A 88 -41.21 -13.25 -15.99
CA GLY A 88 -42.38 -12.75 -16.75
C GLY A 88 -43.03 -13.80 -17.67
N HIS A 89 -42.29 -14.86 -18.02
CA HIS A 89 -42.73 -15.94 -18.90
C HIS A 89 -42.91 -17.29 -18.16
N GLU A 90 -42.80 -17.29 -16.82
CA GLU A 90 -42.86 -18.48 -15.96
C GLU A 90 -41.81 -19.56 -16.27
N ASP A 91 -40.71 -19.15 -16.92
CA ASP A 91 -39.57 -20.04 -17.25
C ASP A 91 -38.60 -20.11 -16.04
N TRP A 92 -38.94 -21.00 -15.11
CA TRP A 92 -38.20 -21.15 -13.85
C TRP A 92 -36.84 -21.82 -14.05
N ASP A 93 -36.67 -22.63 -15.11
CA ASP A 93 -35.39 -23.27 -15.43
C ASP A 93 -34.38 -22.22 -15.89
N LEU A 94 -34.83 -21.26 -16.70
CA LEU A 94 -34.01 -20.09 -17.11
C LEU A 94 -33.59 -19.26 -15.88
N VAL A 95 -34.54 -18.98 -14.97
CA VAL A 95 -34.24 -18.20 -13.76
C VAL A 95 -33.21 -18.90 -12.89
N GLN A 96 -33.35 -20.23 -12.72
CA GLN A 96 -32.42 -21.02 -11.92
C GLN A 96 -31.04 -21.04 -12.51
N SER A 97 -30.89 -21.27 -13.82
CA SER A 97 -29.61 -21.36 -14.50
C SER A 97 -28.78 -20.07 -14.35
N TYR A 98 -29.43 -18.91 -14.45
CA TYR A 98 -28.75 -17.62 -14.25
C TYR A 98 -28.46 -17.32 -12.79
N SER A 99 -29.32 -17.73 -11.85
CA SER A 99 -29.11 -17.50 -10.43
C SER A 99 -27.89 -18.24 -9.87
N GLU A 100 -27.57 -19.40 -10.40
CA GLU A 100 -26.42 -20.21 -10.00
C GLU A 100 -25.07 -19.68 -10.55
N ASN A 101 -25.12 -18.85 -11.60
CA ASN A 101 -23.94 -18.35 -12.30
C ASN A 101 -23.71 -16.83 -12.09
N LEU A 102 -24.12 -16.27 -10.97
CA LEU A 102 -23.88 -14.87 -10.63
C LEU A 102 -22.45 -14.69 -10.10
N TYR A 103 -21.73 -13.66 -10.61
CA TYR A 103 -20.35 -13.36 -10.23
C TYR A 103 -20.20 -12.05 -9.44
N PHE A 104 -21.29 -11.46 -8.94
CA PHE A 104 -21.23 -10.24 -8.13
C PHE A 104 -20.38 -10.39 -6.88
N GLU A 105 -20.54 -11.53 -6.20
CA GLU A 105 -19.76 -11.88 -5.03
C GLU A 105 -18.26 -11.96 -5.36
N SER A 106 -17.90 -12.66 -6.44
CA SER A 106 -16.50 -12.82 -6.85
C SER A 106 -15.87 -11.49 -7.19
N ALA A 107 -16.57 -10.61 -7.92
CA ALA A 107 -16.09 -9.26 -8.23
C ALA A 107 -15.86 -8.44 -6.95
N ALA A 108 -16.82 -8.46 -6.02
CA ALA A 108 -16.71 -7.75 -4.75
C ALA A 108 -15.57 -8.31 -3.88
N MET A 109 -15.40 -9.63 -3.84
CA MET A 109 -14.36 -10.30 -3.06
C MET A 109 -12.97 -9.93 -3.57
N ILE A 110 -12.73 -9.99 -4.89
CA ILE A 110 -11.47 -9.61 -5.51
C ILE A 110 -11.09 -8.18 -5.13
N LEU A 111 -12.01 -7.24 -5.33
CA LEU A 111 -11.77 -5.82 -5.02
C LEU A 111 -11.51 -5.58 -3.53
N THR A 112 -12.24 -6.27 -2.66
CA THR A 112 -12.08 -6.15 -1.21
C THR A 112 -10.73 -6.68 -0.74
N LEU A 113 -10.32 -7.88 -1.22
CA LEU A 113 -9.04 -8.48 -0.85
C LEU A 113 -7.85 -7.62 -1.29
N ILE A 114 -7.92 -7.04 -2.48
CA ILE A 114 -6.86 -6.16 -2.98
C ILE A 114 -6.80 -4.87 -2.18
N THR A 115 -7.95 -4.28 -1.87
CA THR A 115 -8.01 -3.09 -1.02
C THR A 115 -7.45 -3.36 0.37
N LEU A 116 -7.78 -4.53 0.96
CA LEU A 116 -7.20 -4.96 2.22
C LEU A 116 -5.67 -5.10 2.12
N GLY A 117 -5.18 -5.72 1.04
CA GLY A 117 -3.73 -5.83 0.78
C GLY A 117 -3.05 -4.47 0.72
N LYS A 118 -3.63 -3.52 -0.01
CA LYS A 118 -3.12 -2.14 -0.10
C LYS A 118 -3.19 -1.38 1.23
N PHE A 119 -4.25 -1.57 1.99
CA PHE A 119 -4.36 -1.00 3.34
C PHE A 119 -3.26 -1.51 4.27
N LEU A 120 -3.02 -2.83 4.29
CA LEU A 120 -1.95 -3.43 5.09
C LEU A 120 -0.55 -2.95 4.65
N GLU A 121 -0.32 -2.83 3.34
CA GLU A 121 0.92 -2.28 2.77
C GLU A 121 1.16 -0.84 3.23
N THR A 122 0.15 0.02 3.13
CA THR A 122 0.24 1.42 3.56
C THR A 122 0.48 1.53 5.06
N ARG A 123 -0.21 0.71 5.85
CA ARG A 123 -0.03 0.69 7.31
C ARG A 123 1.37 0.21 7.72
N ALA A 124 1.93 -0.79 7.01
CA ALA A 124 3.29 -1.27 7.25
C ALA A 124 4.34 -0.19 6.94
N LYS A 125 4.16 0.55 5.84
CA LYS A 125 5.03 1.66 5.45
C LYS A 125 4.91 2.89 6.36
N GLY A 126 3.73 3.16 6.91
CA GLY A 126 3.49 4.30 7.81
C GLY A 126 4.35 4.28 9.07
N LYS A 127 4.60 3.10 9.65
CA LYS A 127 5.48 2.96 10.83
C LYS A 127 6.92 3.40 10.58
N THR A 128 7.42 3.25 9.36
CA THR A 128 8.76 3.74 8.98
C THR A 128 8.79 5.27 8.91
N GLY A 129 7.72 5.90 8.42
CA GLY A 129 7.58 7.36 8.39
C GLY A 129 7.52 8.01 9.77
N ASP A 130 6.89 7.36 10.74
CA ASP A 130 6.83 7.86 12.12
C ASP A 130 8.21 7.82 12.79
N ALA A 131 9.02 6.79 12.54
CA ALA A 131 10.40 6.71 13.02
C ALA A 131 11.28 7.82 12.44
N ILE A 132 11.14 8.13 11.16
CA ILE A 132 11.85 9.23 10.49
C ILE A 132 11.46 10.58 11.11
N ARG A 133 10.17 10.82 11.35
CA ARG A 133 9.71 12.04 12.02
C ARG A 133 10.31 12.20 13.41
N SER A 134 10.34 11.12 14.19
CA SER A 134 10.97 11.13 15.51
C SER A 134 12.45 11.49 15.45
N LEU A 135 13.19 11.07 14.42
CA LEU A 135 14.58 11.47 14.21
C LEU A 135 14.70 12.96 13.82
N MET A 136 13.79 13.47 12.98
CA MET A 136 13.77 14.89 12.61
C MET A 136 13.44 15.81 13.78
N ASP A 137 12.59 15.37 14.70
CA ASP A 137 12.21 16.12 15.90
C ASP A 137 13.34 16.23 16.94
N LEU A 138 14.42 15.43 16.81
CA LEU A 138 15.61 15.51 17.66
C LEU A 138 16.51 16.70 17.32
N SER A 139 16.43 17.25 16.12
CA SER A 139 17.23 18.42 15.73
C SER A 139 16.60 19.70 16.26
N PRO A 140 17.39 20.58 16.94
CA PRO A 140 16.89 21.88 17.38
C PRO A 140 16.46 22.73 16.19
N LYS A 141 15.43 23.57 16.39
CA LYS A 141 14.91 24.45 15.33
C LYS A 141 15.71 25.75 15.19
N THR A 142 16.44 26.11 16.24
CA THR A 142 17.27 27.32 16.30
C THR A 142 18.71 26.98 16.68
N ALA A 143 19.64 27.81 16.31
CA ALA A 143 21.05 27.74 16.67
C ALA A 143 21.56 29.07 17.18
N SER A 144 22.38 29.06 18.24
CA SER A 144 23.12 30.23 18.70
C SER A 144 24.43 30.31 17.95
N VAL A 145 24.60 31.35 17.14
CA VAL A 145 25.74 31.53 16.27
C VAL A 145 26.47 32.82 16.62
N ARG A 146 27.80 32.81 16.64
CA ARG A 146 28.61 34.02 16.82
C ARG A 146 28.87 34.67 15.46
N ARG A 147 28.29 35.86 15.24
CA ARG A 147 28.50 36.69 14.06
C ARG A 147 28.96 38.10 14.48
N ASN A 148 30.02 38.59 13.92
CA ASN A 148 30.60 39.92 14.23
C ASN A 148 30.90 40.16 15.73
N GLY A 149 31.20 39.08 16.47
CA GLY A 149 31.49 39.14 17.90
C GLY A 149 30.26 39.06 18.84
N GLU A 150 29.05 39.10 18.28
CA GLU A 150 27.79 38.96 19.03
C GLU A 150 27.19 37.57 18.85
N ILE A 151 26.52 37.10 19.89
CA ILE A 151 25.79 35.82 19.83
C ILE A 151 24.35 36.13 19.42
N VAL A 152 23.96 35.57 18.28
CA VAL A 152 22.62 35.72 17.69
C VAL A 152 21.95 34.35 17.57
N GLU A 153 20.69 34.26 17.96
CA GLU A 153 19.89 33.07 17.74
C GLU A 153 19.23 33.16 16.35
N ILE A 154 19.48 32.16 15.52
CA ILE A 154 18.94 32.07 14.15
C ILE A 154 18.27 30.72 13.92
N PRO A 155 17.32 30.61 12.97
CA PRO A 155 16.83 29.32 12.50
C PRO A 155 17.98 28.45 11.98
N VAL A 156 17.93 27.13 12.23
CA VAL A 156 18.99 26.19 11.81
C VAL A 156 19.22 26.21 10.31
N GLU A 157 18.18 26.46 9.51
CA GLU A 157 18.27 26.56 8.05
C GLU A 157 19.13 27.75 7.57
N GLN A 158 19.38 28.73 8.45
CA GLN A 158 20.20 29.93 8.15
C GLN A 158 21.66 29.79 8.60
N VAL A 159 22.02 28.66 9.21
CA VAL A 159 23.41 28.37 9.58
C VAL A 159 24.20 28.04 8.33
N ALA A 160 25.32 28.71 8.13
CA ALA A 160 26.22 28.51 6.99
C ALA A 160 27.48 27.73 7.40
N VAL A 161 28.07 27.04 6.44
CA VAL A 161 29.41 26.42 6.65
C VAL A 161 30.42 27.48 7.03
N GLY A 162 31.16 27.24 8.13
CA GLY A 162 32.11 28.15 8.71
C GLY A 162 31.57 29.01 9.85
N ASP A 163 30.25 29.05 10.07
CA ASP A 163 29.70 29.73 11.26
C ASP A 163 30.21 29.09 12.55
N VAL A 164 30.43 29.91 13.58
CA VAL A 164 30.78 29.42 14.92
C VAL A 164 29.51 29.26 15.72
N VAL A 165 29.16 28.01 16.03
CA VAL A 165 27.95 27.64 16.76
C VAL A 165 28.27 27.40 18.22
N ILE A 166 27.41 27.92 19.11
CA ILE A 166 27.57 27.83 20.56
C ILE A 166 26.51 26.89 21.10
N VAL A 167 26.93 25.89 21.88
CA VAL A 167 26.02 24.92 22.50
C VAL A 167 26.30 24.84 24.01
N ARG A 168 25.25 25.13 24.79
CA ARG A 168 25.27 25.06 26.25
C ARG A 168 24.75 23.72 26.75
N SER A 169 25.00 23.42 28.02
CA SER A 169 24.45 22.24 28.67
C SER A 169 22.92 22.17 28.52
N GLY A 170 22.40 20.99 28.20
CA GLY A 170 20.99 20.71 27.90
C GLY A 170 20.53 21.07 26.49
N SER A 171 21.40 21.65 25.66
CA SER A 171 21.03 22.05 24.31
C SER A 171 21.42 21.00 23.27
N GLY A 172 20.57 20.84 22.24
CA GLY A 172 20.87 19.98 21.08
C GLY A 172 21.90 20.64 20.16
N ILE A 173 22.69 19.84 19.48
CA ILE A 173 23.67 20.26 18.48
C ILE A 173 22.93 20.38 17.12
N PRO A 174 22.88 21.59 16.53
CA PRO A 174 22.03 21.83 15.35
C PRO A 174 22.61 21.34 14.03
N VAL A 175 23.93 21.34 13.89
CA VAL A 175 24.66 21.01 12.65
C VAL A 175 25.93 20.24 12.95
N ASP A 176 26.52 19.56 11.95
CA ASP A 176 27.80 18.87 12.14
C ASP A 176 28.96 19.87 12.12
N GLY A 177 29.96 19.63 12.98
CA GLY A 177 31.11 20.53 13.04
C GLY A 177 32.29 19.97 13.80
N THR A 178 33.33 20.85 13.93
CA THR A 178 34.56 20.57 14.67
C THR A 178 34.69 21.55 15.81
N VAL A 179 34.92 21.05 17.02
CA VAL A 179 35.06 21.84 18.25
C VAL A 179 36.25 22.75 18.18
N LEU A 180 36.06 24.05 18.42
CA LEU A 180 37.08 25.09 18.46
C LEU A 180 37.49 25.43 19.89
N GLU A 181 36.52 25.46 20.81
CA GLU A 181 36.72 25.86 22.21
C GLU A 181 35.72 25.11 23.13
N GLY A 182 36.15 24.84 24.37
CA GLY A 182 35.31 24.23 25.38
C GLY A 182 35.51 22.73 25.53
N ARG A 183 34.71 22.15 26.45
CA ARG A 183 34.64 20.72 26.73
C ARG A 183 33.22 20.39 27.18
N ALA A 184 32.69 19.28 26.70
CA ALA A 184 31.35 18.85 27.03
C ALA A 184 31.19 17.32 26.96
N SER A 185 30.23 16.82 27.69
CA SER A 185 29.72 15.45 27.54
C SER A 185 28.53 15.46 26.59
N VAL A 186 28.62 14.74 25.48
CA VAL A 186 27.62 14.73 24.42
C VAL A 186 26.97 13.35 24.34
N ASP A 187 25.65 13.32 24.51
CA ASP A 187 24.82 12.13 24.28
C ASP A 187 24.60 11.96 22.77
N GLN A 188 25.13 10.87 22.23
CA GLN A 188 25.02 10.49 20.83
C GLN A 188 24.06 9.29 20.61
N SER A 189 23.33 8.89 21.65
CA SER A 189 22.47 7.68 21.64
C SER A 189 21.46 7.67 20.49
N ALA A 190 20.95 8.83 20.09
CA ALA A 190 20.03 8.98 18.98
C ALA A 190 20.62 8.54 17.62
N LEU A 191 21.94 8.64 17.43
CA LEU A 191 22.64 8.28 16.21
C LEU A 191 23.36 6.92 16.29
N THR A 192 23.97 6.65 17.46
CA THR A 192 24.83 5.48 17.65
C THR A 192 24.15 4.33 18.39
N GLY A 193 23.06 4.62 19.13
CA GLY A 193 22.41 3.67 20.04
C GLY A 193 23.15 3.49 21.38
N GLU A 194 24.32 4.10 21.57
CA GLU A 194 25.12 4.00 22.82
C GLU A 194 24.64 5.04 23.81
N SER A 195 24.14 4.60 24.97
CA SER A 195 23.56 5.46 26.01
C SER A 195 24.58 6.20 26.89
N VAL A 196 25.88 5.93 26.74
CA VAL A 196 26.94 6.57 27.53
C VAL A 196 27.38 7.83 26.82
N PRO A 197 27.25 9.03 27.43
CA PRO A 197 27.75 10.27 26.85
C PRO A 197 29.26 10.23 26.57
N VAL A 198 29.65 10.79 25.46
CA VAL A 198 31.05 10.84 25.01
C VAL A 198 31.64 12.24 25.30
N GLU A 199 32.77 12.29 25.94
CA GLU A 199 33.49 13.55 26.11
C GLU A 199 34.00 14.09 24.78
N LYS A 200 33.76 15.38 24.54
CA LYS A 200 34.21 16.14 23.38
C LYS A 200 35.10 17.30 23.83
N SER A 201 36.23 17.47 23.14
CA SER A 201 37.23 18.50 23.39
C SER A 201 37.64 19.18 22.08
N VAL A 202 38.49 20.17 22.15
CA VAL A 202 38.98 20.91 20.98
C VAL A 202 39.58 19.96 19.92
N GLY A 203 39.12 20.10 18.69
CA GLY A 203 39.48 19.26 17.54
C GLY A 203 38.57 18.06 17.31
N ASP A 204 37.69 17.70 18.26
CA ASP A 204 36.73 16.59 18.08
C ASP A 204 35.58 17.00 17.17
N LYS A 205 34.98 15.98 16.53
CA LYS A 205 33.78 16.16 15.70
C LYS A 205 32.54 16.01 16.52
N VAL A 206 31.55 16.86 16.25
CA VAL A 206 30.19 16.80 16.79
C VAL A 206 29.18 16.63 15.65
N ALA A 207 28.07 15.97 15.91
CA ALA A 207 27.05 15.66 14.93
C ALA A 207 25.70 16.29 15.29
N ALA A 208 24.94 16.68 14.29
CA ALA A 208 23.57 17.16 14.44
C ALA A 208 22.68 16.12 15.14
N ALA A 209 21.65 16.58 15.87
CA ALA A 209 20.72 15.77 16.66
C ALA A 209 21.33 15.01 17.86
N THR A 210 22.56 15.34 18.24
CA THR A 210 23.14 14.93 19.53
C THR A 210 22.90 16.00 20.59
N VAL A 211 22.96 15.66 21.88
CA VAL A 211 22.62 16.56 22.97
C VAL A 211 23.84 16.78 23.87
N ASN A 212 24.19 18.05 24.09
CA ASN A 212 25.19 18.40 25.11
C ASN A 212 24.54 18.22 26.50
N THR A 213 24.94 17.20 27.24
CA THR A 213 24.40 16.92 28.59
C THR A 213 25.05 17.76 29.67
N GLU A 214 26.36 18.01 29.53
CA GLU A 214 27.11 18.78 30.53
C GLU A 214 28.29 19.50 29.84
N GLY A 215 28.52 20.74 30.21
CA GLY A 215 29.63 21.56 29.72
C GLY A 215 29.22 22.58 28.65
N TYR A 216 30.21 23.08 27.92
CA TYR A 216 30.07 24.15 26.93
C TYR A 216 30.94 23.88 25.75
N LEU A 217 30.41 24.09 24.55
CA LEU A 217 31.12 23.93 23.27
C LEU A 217 30.90 25.13 22.37
N GLU A 218 32.01 25.59 21.77
CA GLU A 218 31.98 26.36 20.53
C GLU A 218 32.58 25.49 19.43
N PHE A 219 31.87 25.36 18.30
CA PHE A 219 32.34 24.56 17.20
C PHE A 219 32.07 25.28 15.87
N ARG A 220 32.93 25.03 14.87
CA ARG A 220 32.72 25.49 13.53
C ARG A 220 31.79 24.53 12.79
N ALA A 221 30.77 25.10 12.13
CA ALA A 221 29.89 24.33 11.27
C ALA A 221 30.64 23.84 10.03
N ASP A 222 30.80 22.53 9.87
CA ASP A 222 31.46 21.89 8.73
C ASP A 222 30.45 21.39 7.70
N LYS A 223 29.26 20.91 8.13
CA LYS A 223 28.18 20.46 7.28
C LYS A 223 26.86 20.99 7.80
N VAL A 224 26.02 21.49 6.91
CA VAL A 224 24.72 22.11 7.24
C VAL A 224 23.61 21.55 6.36
N GLY A 225 22.36 21.68 6.80
CA GLY A 225 21.17 21.27 6.03
C GLY A 225 21.21 19.81 5.61
N GLU A 226 21.09 19.56 4.32
CA GLU A 226 21.01 18.21 3.74
C GLU A 226 22.32 17.41 3.79
N ASP A 227 23.46 18.06 4.05
CA ASP A 227 24.77 17.41 4.11
C ASP A 227 25.12 16.92 5.52
N THR A 228 24.30 17.21 6.54
CA THR A 228 24.49 16.73 7.90
C THR A 228 24.39 15.21 8.00
N THR A 229 25.08 14.62 9.00
CA THR A 229 25.03 13.18 9.28
C THR A 229 23.59 12.70 9.50
N LEU A 230 22.78 13.47 10.24
CA LEU A 230 21.36 13.17 10.43
C LEU A 230 20.59 13.12 9.11
N ALA A 231 20.78 14.13 8.24
CA ALA A 231 20.09 14.17 6.95
C ALA A 231 20.48 12.98 6.03
N GLN A 232 21.76 12.56 6.08
CA GLN A 232 22.22 11.37 5.35
C GLN A 232 21.59 10.08 5.89
N VAL A 233 21.46 9.94 7.22
CA VAL A 233 20.76 8.79 7.85
C VAL A 233 19.30 8.78 7.43
N ILE A 234 18.60 9.92 7.48
CA ILE A 234 17.21 10.04 7.05
C ILE A 234 17.05 9.61 5.58
N ARG A 235 17.91 10.13 4.67
CA ARG A 235 17.90 9.71 3.25
C ARG A 235 18.12 8.21 3.07
N MET A 236 19.07 7.61 3.80
CA MET A 236 19.28 6.16 3.72
C MET A 236 18.05 5.36 4.17
N VAL A 237 17.36 5.82 5.20
CA VAL A 237 16.12 5.19 5.68
C VAL A 237 14.97 5.41 4.70
N GLU A 238 14.85 6.60 4.11
CA GLU A 238 13.84 6.90 3.07
C GLU A 238 14.09 6.06 1.81
N ASP A 239 15.31 5.97 1.33
CA ASP A 239 15.69 5.15 0.17
C ASP A 239 15.42 3.66 0.43
N ALA A 240 15.75 3.18 1.63
CA ALA A 240 15.46 1.81 2.04
C ALA A 240 13.93 1.56 2.14
N GLY A 241 13.18 2.52 2.70
CA GLY A 241 11.72 2.45 2.84
C GLY A 241 10.95 2.69 1.54
N GLY A 242 11.47 3.57 0.67
CA GLY A 242 10.87 3.93 -0.62
C GLY A 242 11.18 2.94 -1.74
N SER A 243 12.28 2.18 -1.64
CA SER A 243 12.60 1.16 -2.63
C SER A 243 11.56 0.03 -2.59
N LYS A 244 10.93 -0.28 -3.75
CA LYS A 244 10.11 -1.50 -3.86
C LYS A 244 10.97 -2.68 -3.43
N ALA A 245 10.54 -3.40 -2.39
CA ALA A 245 11.23 -4.61 -1.96
C ALA A 245 11.50 -5.53 -3.17
N PRO A 246 12.65 -6.21 -3.25
CA PRO A 246 12.99 -7.08 -4.38
C PRO A 246 11.87 -8.07 -4.73
N ILE A 247 11.14 -8.55 -3.73
CA ILE A 247 9.99 -9.45 -3.89
C ILE A 247 8.81 -8.77 -4.58
N ALA A 248 8.57 -7.47 -4.36
CA ALA A 248 7.52 -6.73 -5.03
C ALA A 248 7.83 -6.52 -6.52
N ARG A 249 9.10 -6.23 -6.86
CA ARG A 249 9.56 -6.16 -8.26
C ARG A 249 9.45 -7.49 -8.99
N LEU A 250 9.75 -8.58 -8.29
CA LEU A 250 9.58 -9.93 -8.83
C LEU A 250 8.10 -10.25 -9.07
N ALA A 251 7.22 -9.90 -8.14
CA ALA A 251 5.77 -10.05 -8.29
C ALA A 251 5.23 -9.25 -9.48
N ASP A 252 5.65 -7.98 -9.65
CA ASP A 252 5.28 -7.15 -10.80
C ASP A 252 5.76 -7.79 -12.13
N LYS A 253 6.98 -8.34 -12.17
CA LYS A 253 7.52 -9.03 -13.37
C LYS A 253 6.75 -10.30 -13.71
N ILE A 254 6.42 -11.11 -12.70
CA ILE A 254 5.60 -12.32 -12.89
C ILE A 254 4.21 -11.92 -13.39
N ALA A 255 3.58 -10.92 -12.81
CA ALA A 255 2.27 -10.43 -13.23
C ALA A 255 2.27 -9.95 -14.69
N GLY A 256 3.36 -9.29 -15.14
CA GLY A 256 3.51 -8.84 -16.52
C GLY A 256 3.46 -9.95 -17.59
N VAL A 257 3.83 -11.19 -17.22
CA VAL A 257 3.71 -12.37 -18.08
C VAL A 257 2.39 -13.12 -17.81
N PHE A 258 2.06 -13.28 -16.55
CA PHE A 258 0.88 -14.04 -16.12
C PHE A 258 -0.43 -13.46 -16.66
N VAL A 259 -0.61 -12.14 -16.60
CA VAL A 259 -1.86 -11.49 -17.01
C VAL A 259 -2.16 -11.69 -18.49
N PRO A 260 -1.23 -11.43 -19.43
CA PRO A 260 -1.46 -11.74 -20.86
C PRO A 260 -1.77 -13.22 -21.12
N VAL A 261 -1.08 -14.13 -20.41
CA VAL A 261 -1.31 -15.57 -20.56
C VAL A 261 -2.74 -15.94 -20.12
N VAL A 262 -3.17 -15.48 -18.96
CA VAL A 262 -4.54 -15.74 -18.46
C VAL A 262 -5.59 -15.14 -19.40
N MET A 263 -5.39 -13.91 -19.88
CA MET A 263 -6.32 -13.27 -20.82
C MET A 263 -6.39 -14.06 -22.13
N SER A 264 -5.26 -14.59 -22.61
CA SER A 264 -5.22 -15.44 -23.82
C SER A 264 -5.95 -16.75 -23.59
N ILE A 265 -5.76 -17.41 -22.45
CA ILE A 265 -6.48 -18.65 -22.09
C ILE A 265 -7.98 -18.37 -22.01
N ALA A 266 -8.42 -17.28 -21.40
CA ALA A 266 -9.84 -16.91 -21.35
C ALA A 266 -10.42 -16.68 -22.76
N ALA A 267 -9.69 -15.98 -23.63
CA ALA A 267 -10.11 -15.77 -25.02
C ALA A 267 -10.18 -17.09 -25.80
N VAL A 268 -9.17 -17.96 -25.67
CA VAL A 268 -9.18 -19.29 -26.29
C VAL A 268 -10.34 -20.13 -25.77
N THR A 269 -10.58 -20.14 -24.46
CA THR A 269 -11.72 -20.84 -23.85
C THR A 269 -13.03 -20.36 -24.45
N PHE A 270 -13.24 -19.05 -24.58
CA PHE A 270 -14.41 -18.48 -25.21
C PHE A 270 -14.60 -18.99 -26.65
N ILE A 271 -13.54 -18.89 -27.45
CA ILE A 271 -13.58 -19.30 -28.88
C ILE A 271 -13.84 -20.81 -29.03
N VAL A 272 -13.19 -21.64 -28.24
CA VAL A 272 -13.34 -23.11 -28.30
C VAL A 272 -14.80 -23.49 -27.99
N TRP A 273 -15.40 -22.96 -26.96
CA TRP A 273 -16.79 -23.27 -26.61
C TRP A 273 -17.80 -22.69 -27.59
N MET A 274 -17.50 -21.54 -28.22
CA MET A 274 -18.31 -20.99 -29.31
C MET A 274 -18.29 -21.90 -30.53
N ILE A 275 -17.13 -22.38 -30.92
CA ILE A 275 -16.97 -23.30 -32.06
C ILE A 275 -17.62 -24.66 -31.78
N ALA A 276 -17.56 -25.12 -30.54
CA ALA A 276 -18.19 -26.36 -30.10
C ALA A 276 -19.74 -26.29 -30.08
N GLY A 277 -20.33 -25.11 -30.36
CA GLY A 277 -21.78 -24.95 -30.53
C GLY A 277 -22.58 -24.74 -29.24
N TYR A 278 -21.91 -24.48 -28.09
CA TYR A 278 -22.59 -24.29 -26.78
C TYR A 278 -23.24 -22.91 -26.60
N GLY A 279 -23.11 -22.03 -27.58
CA GLY A 279 -23.72 -20.71 -27.56
C GLY A 279 -22.93 -19.65 -26.76
N LEU A 280 -23.33 -18.40 -26.98
CA LEU A 280 -22.63 -17.22 -26.45
C LEU A 280 -22.57 -17.19 -24.92
N GLU A 281 -23.69 -17.51 -24.29
CA GLU A 281 -23.85 -17.41 -22.84
C GLU A 281 -22.94 -18.40 -22.10
N PHE A 282 -22.97 -19.66 -22.48
CA PHE A 282 -22.13 -20.69 -21.88
C PHE A 282 -20.64 -20.39 -22.09
N SER A 283 -20.27 -20.00 -23.31
CA SER A 283 -18.89 -19.66 -23.66
C SER A 283 -18.35 -18.46 -22.87
N LEU A 284 -19.20 -17.43 -22.70
CA LEU A 284 -18.85 -16.24 -21.93
C LEU A 284 -18.70 -16.57 -20.44
N ASN A 285 -19.59 -17.37 -19.89
CA ASN A 285 -19.53 -17.83 -18.49
C ASN A 285 -18.20 -18.56 -18.21
N ARG A 286 -17.79 -19.49 -19.10
CA ARG A 286 -16.52 -20.23 -18.96
C ARG A 286 -15.29 -19.33 -19.05
N ALA A 287 -15.32 -18.36 -19.94
CA ALA A 287 -14.22 -17.38 -20.06
C ALA A 287 -14.11 -16.47 -18.83
N ILE A 288 -15.25 -16.00 -18.29
CA ILE A 288 -15.28 -15.22 -17.06
C ILE A 288 -14.79 -16.06 -15.88
N SER A 289 -15.18 -17.32 -15.78
CA SER A 289 -14.68 -18.24 -14.76
C SER A 289 -13.15 -18.33 -14.76
N VAL A 290 -12.53 -18.43 -15.95
CA VAL A 290 -11.06 -18.44 -16.09
C VAL A 290 -10.46 -17.14 -15.55
N LEU A 291 -11.01 -15.98 -15.90
CA LEU A 291 -10.50 -14.68 -15.43
C LEU A 291 -10.62 -14.52 -13.92
N VAL A 292 -11.76 -14.92 -13.35
CA VAL A 292 -12.07 -14.78 -11.91
C VAL A 292 -11.20 -15.72 -11.07
N ILE A 293 -11.12 -17.02 -11.45
CA ILE A 293 -10.33 -18.02 -10.72
C ILE A 293 -8.83 -17.72 -10.78
N SER A 294 -8.36 -17.19 -11.90
CA SER A 294 -6.95 -16.86 -12.10
C SER A 294 -6.50 -15.58 -11.37
N CYS A 295 -7.35 -14.97 -10.57
CA CYS A 295 -6.96 -13.79 -9.78
C CYS A 295 -5.84 -14.16 -8.80
N PRO A 296 -4.64 -13.54 -8.88
CA PRO A 296 -3.55 -13.77 -7.93
C PRO A 296 -3.74 -12.94 -6.65
N CYS A 297 -4.96 -12.96 -6.09
CA CYS A 297 -5.35 -12.14 -4.93
C CYS A 297 -4.46 -12.42 -3.71
N ALA A 298 -4.03 -13.67 -3.53
CA ALA A 298 -3.11 -14.09 -2.47
C ALA A 298 -1.71 -13.46 -2.64
N LEU A 299 -1.25 -13.25 -3.87
CA LEU A 299 0.05 -12.60 -4.15
C LEU A 299 0.03 -11.13 -3.71
N GLY A 300 -1.11 -10.44 -3.90
CA GLY A 300 -1.31 -9.07 -3.43
C GLY A 300 -1.28 -8.92 -1.91
N LEU A 301 -1.64 -9.96 -1.15
CA LEU A 301 -1.58 -10.01 0.31
C LEU A 301 -0.21 -10.50 0.83
N ALA A 302 0.46 -11.39 0.11
CA ALA A 302 1.72 -12.00 0.54
C ALA A 302 2.85 -10.96 0.69
N THR A 303 2.96 -10.02 -0.25
CA THR A 303 4.00 -8.99 -0.23
C THR A 303 3.93 -8.08 1.00
N PRO A 304 2.77 -7.46 1.36
CA PRO A 304 2.64 -6.66 2.58
C PRO A 304 2.91 -7.45 3.85
N VAL A 305 2.45 -8.69 3.92
CA VAL A 305 2.66 -9.56 5.10
C VAL A 305 4.14 -9.91 5.25
N ALA A 306 4.83 -10.26 4.17
CA ALA A 306 6.27 -10.55 4.19
C ALA A 306 7.10 -9.34 4.64
N ILE A 307 6.77 -8.13 4.16
CA ILE A 307 7.41 -6.88 4.59
C ILE A 307 7.15 -6.64 6.08
N MET A 308 5.91 -6.79 6.55
CA MET A 308 5.53 -6.55 7.94
C MET A 308 6.26 -7.51 8.91
N VAL A 309 6.38 -8.79 8.54
CA VAL A 309 7.10 -9.79 9.34
C VAL A 309 8.60 -9.55 9.29
N GLY A 310 9.15 -9.20 8.12
CA GLY A 310 10.57 -8.91 7.94
C GLY A 310 11.02 -7.68 8.75
N THR A 311 10.29 -6.57 8.65
CA THR A 311 10.59 -5.34 9.41
C THR A 311 10.34 -5.51 10.90
N GLY A 312 9.29 -6.25 11.30
CA GLY A 312 9.00 -6.52 12.71
C GLY A 312 10.03 -7.42 13.41
N ARG A 313 10.76 -8.27 12.66
CA ARG A 313 11.87 -9.05 13.18
C ARG A 313 13.20 -8.30 13.15
N GLY A 314 13.41 -7.43 12.18
CA GLY A 314 14.62 -6.63 12.08
C GLY A 314 14.68 -5.46 13.08
N ALA A 315 13.55 -5.10 13.70
CA ALA A 315 13.46 -4.05 14.72
C ALA A 315 13.53 -4.57 16.16
N LYS A 316 13.75 -5.87 16.36
CA LYS A 316 14.07 -6.51 17.64
C LYS A 316 15.55 -6.87 17.70
#